data_6965686eca1c03993200f4dd5e5e00c7
#
_entry.id   6965686eca1c03993200f4dd5e5e00c7
#
_cell.length_a   1.000
_cell.length_b   1.000
_cell.length_c   1.000
_cell.angle_alpha   90.00
_cell.angle_beta   90.00
_cell.angle_gamma   90.00
#
_symmetry.space_group_name_H-M   'P 1'
#
loop_
_entity.id
_entity.type
_entity.pdbx_description
1 polymer ?
#
loop_
_entity_poly.entity_id
_entity_poly.type
_entity_poly.pdbx_seq_one_letter_code
_entity_poly.pdbx_strand_id
1 'polypeptide(L)'
;MDDNNLITLLQQGDRNAYKQLFIKYYSPLCEYASQYISDDDSEELVQELMLFLWETRENLVIETSLKSYLFISTKHRCLNAIRKNQYHERIHNQIYEKIKDQFEDPDYYFVNE
;
A
#
# COMPACT_ATOMS: atom_id res chain seq x y z
N MET A 1 13.47 17.91 -14.53
CA MET A 1 14.01 18.17 -13.17
C MET A 1 14.56 16.84 -12.66
N ASP A 2 15.78 16.82 -12.16
CA ASP A 2 16.33 15.56 -11.65
C ASP A 2 15.78 15.22 -10.25
N ASP A 3 16.00 14.00 -9.83
CA ASP A 3 15.41 13.49 -8.59
C ASP A 3 15.96 14.20 -7.34
N ASN A 4 17.23 14.61 -7.34
CA ASN A 4 17.79 15.33 -6.21
C ASN A 4 17.13 16.69 -6.03
N ASN A 5 16.86 17.40 -7.12
CA ASN A 5 16.13 18.66 -7.09
C ASN A 5 14.68 18.44 -6.64
N LEU A 6 14.04 17.38 -7.08
CA LEU A 6 12.67 17.04 -6.65
C LEU A 6 12.61 16.83 -5.15
N ILE A 7 13.56 16.09 -4.57
CA ILE A 7 13.62 15.85 -3.13
C ILE A 7 13.77 17.17 -2.36
N THR A 8 14.72 18.00 -2.77
CA THR A 8 14.99 19.29 -2.09
C THR A 8 13.76 20.18 -2.11
N LEU A 9 13.12 20.33 -3.26
CA LEU A 9 11.93 21.16 -3.41
C LEU A 9 10.74 20.57 -2.67
N LEU A 10 10.59 19.23 -2.66
CA LEU A 10 9.54 18.57 -1.92
C LEU A 10 9.65 18.86 -0.43
N GLN A 11 10.86 18.78 0.13
CA GLN A 11 11.11 19.10 1.54
C GLN A 11 10.73 20.54 1.89
N GLN A 12 10.81 21.45 0.91
CA GLN A 12 10.42 22.85 1.06
C GLN A 12 8.90 23.07 0.87
N GLY A 13 8.16 22.01 0.55
CA GLY A 13 6.72 22.10 0.34
C GLY A 13 6.31 22.57 -1.04
N ASP A 14 7.18 22.44 -2.04
CA ASP A 14 6.90 22.84 -3.41
C ASP A 14 5.91 21.87 -4.05
N ARG A 15 4.70 22.35 -4.31
CA ARG A 15 3.62 21.52 -4.86
C ARG A 15 3.89 21.08 -6.30
N ASN A 16 4.57 21.91 -7.07
CA ASN A 16 4.92 21.56 -8.45
C ASN A 16 5.94 20.42 -8.48
N ALA A 17 6.91 20.43 -7.59
CA ALA A 17 7.87 19.34 -7.45
C ALA A 17 7.17 18.03 -7.07
N TYR A 18 6.22 18.10 -6.15
CA TYR A 18 5.42 16.94 -5.77
C TYR A 18 4.64 16.39 -6.96
N LYS A 19 4.01 17.27 -7.74
CA LYS A 19 3.28 16.90 -8.96
C LYS A 19 4.21 16.21 -9.97
N GLN A 20 5.41 16.75 -10.18
CA GLN A 20 6.39 16.18 -11.09
C GLN A 20 6.81 14.77 -10.64
N LEU A 21 7.06 14.60 -9.35
CA LEU A 21 7.39 13.31 -8.76
C LEU A 21 6.25 12.31 -8.96
N PHE A 22 5.04 12.72 -8.69
CA PHE A 22 3.83 11.89 -8.85
C PHE A 22 3.71 11.41 -10.30
N ILE A 23 3.79 12.34 -11.25
CA ILE A 23 3.67 12.03 -12.67
C ILE A 23 4.76 11.05 -13.12
N LYS A 24 5.98 11.24 -12.61
CA LYS A 24 7.12 10.41 -13.00
C LYS A 24 7.02 8.98 -12.46
N TYR A 25 6.54 8.81 -11.24
CA TYR A 25 6.67 7.53 -10.53
C TYR A 25 5.37 6.77 -10.30
N TYR A 26 4.20 7.40 -10.40
CA TYR A 26 2.95 6.73 -10.05
C TYR A 26 2.71 5.46 -10.87
N SER A 27 2.73 5.55 -12.19
CA SER A 27 2.48 4.39 -13.04
C SER A 27 3.53 3.29 -12.91
N PRO A 28 4.84 3.60 -12.93
CA PRO A 28 5.85 2.57 -12.70
C PRO A 28 5.72 1.87 -11.35
N LEU A 29 5.38 2.60 -10.30
CA LEU A 29 5.19 2.00 -8.98
C LEU A 29 3.95 1.11 -8.93
N CYS A 30 2.86 1.51 -9.59
CA CYS A 30 1.66 0.67 -9.69
C CYS A 30 1.94 -0.62 -10.46
N GLU A 31 2.68 -0.55 -11.55
CA GLU A 31 3.08 -1.73 -12.31
C GLU A 31 3.95 -2.67 -11.45
N TYR A 32 4.86 -2.10 -10.68
CA TYR A 32 5.71 -2.87 -9.79
C TYR A 32 4.89 -3.54 -8.68
N ALA A 33 4.00 -2.80 -8.05
CA ALA A 33 3.13 -3.32 -6.99
C ALA A 33 2.21 -4.45 -7.50
N SER A 34 1.73 -4.35 -8.75
CA SER A 34 0.82 -5.34 -9.31
C SER A 34 1.47 -6.70 -9.57
N GLN A 35 2.80 -6.81 -9.42
CA GLN A 35 3.48 -8.10 -9.38
C GLN A 35 3.24 -8.85 -8.08
N TYR A 36 2.81 -8.16 -7.02
CA TYR A 36 2.61 -8.71 -5.69
C TYR A 36 1.14 -8.80 -5.29
N ILE A 37 0.34 -7.81 -5.68
CA ILE A 37 -1.05 -7.65 -5.28
C ILE A 37 -1.90 -7.28 -6.50
N SER A 38 -3.22 -7.23 -6.36
CA SER A 38 -4.12 -6.89 -7.46
C SER A 38 -3.89 -5.47 -7.99
N ASP A 39 -4.36 -5.19 -9.20
CA ASP A 39 -4.22 -3.87 -9.80
C ASP A 39 -4.94 -2.79 -8.98
N ASP A 40 -6.14 -3.08 -8.50
CA ASP A 40 -6.89 -2.14 -7.67
C ASP A 40 -6.17 -1.84 -6.36
N ASP A 41 -5.67 -2.89 -5.68
CA ASP A 41 -4.92 -2.74 -4.44
C ASP A 41 -3.60 -2.01 -4.67
N SER A 42 -2.97 -2.23 -5.83
CA SER A 42 -1.73 -1.54 -6.20
C SER A 42 -1.93 -0.04 -6.32
N GLU A 43 -2.98 0.39 -6.99
CA GLU A 43 -3.30 1.81 -7.13
C GLU A 43 -3.55 2.46 -5.77
N GLU A 44 -4.34 1.81 -4.92
CA GLU A 44 -4.63 2.31 -3.57
C GLU A 44 -3.35 2.42 -2.74
N LEU A 45 -2.53 1.37 -2.77
CA LEU A 45 -1.27 1.32 -2.01
C LEU A 45 -0.31 2.43 -2.44
N VAL A 46 -0.16 2.65 -3.74
CA VAL A 46 0.73 3.70 -4.25
C VAL A 46 0.20 5.09 -3.93
N GLN A 47 -1.12 5.30 -3.99
CA GLN A 47 -1.74 6.56 -3.57
C GLN A 47 -1.46 6.83 -2.09
N GLU A 48 -1.57 5.83 -1.23
CA GLU A 48 -1.23 5.95 0.19
C GLU A 48 0.24 6.28 0.41
N LEU A 49 1.13 5.65 -0.36
CA LEU A 49 2.57 5.96 -0.30
C LEU A 49 2.82 7.43 -0.70
N MET A 50 2.18 7.90 -1.75
CA MET A 50 2.32 9.28 -2.21
C MET A 50 1.82 10.28 -1.17
N LEU A 51 0.69 9.98 -0.52
CA LEU A 51 0.16 10.81 0.57
C LEU A 51 1.13 10.85 1.75
N PHE A 52 1.64 9.69 2.15
CA PHE A 52 2.63 9.58 3.23
C PHE A 52 3.87 10.40 2.91
N LEU A 53 4.35 10.34 1.68
CA LEU A 53 5.52 11.11 1.23
C LEU A 53 5.29 12.61 1.42
N TRP A 54 4.12 13.12 1.03
CA TRP A 54 3.78 14.51 1.19
C TRP A 54 3.67 14.90 2.67
N GLU A 55 2.99 14.09 3.46
CA GLU A 55 2.79 14.37 4.89
C GLU A 55 4.09 14.37 5.68
N THR A 56 5.07 13.55 5.29
CA THR A 56 6.36 13.42 5.99
C THR A 56 7.49 14.16 5.30
N ARG A 57 7.20 14.96 4.29
CA ARG A 57 8.22 15.58 3.43
C ARG A 57 9.31 16.35 4.17
N GLU A 58 8.95 17.02 5.25
CA GLU A 58 9.91 17.83 6.02
C GLU A 58 10.93 16.97 6.78
N ASN A 59 10.52 15.76 7.15
CA ASN A 59 11.35 14.82 7.91
C ASN A 59 11.92 13.72 7.04
N LEU A 60 11.73 13.81 5.73
CA LEU A 60 12.15 12.78 4.78
C LEU A 60 13.67 12.74 4.67
N VAL A 61 14.25 11.58 4.96
CA VAL A 61 15.68 11.32 4.80
C VAL A 61 15.83 10.17 3.82
N ILE A 62 16.46 10.46 2.68
CA ILE A 62 16.71 9.47 1.62
C ILE A 62 18.22 9.27 1.54
N GLU A 63 18.70 8.12 2.00
CA GLU A 63 20.12 7.78 2.04
C GLU A 63 20.62 7.24 0.70
N THR A 64 19.72 6.79 -0.15
CA THR A 64 20.02 6.27 -1.48
C THR A 64 19.41 7.20 -2.52
N SER A 65 18.89 6.67 -3.64
CA SER A 65 18.20 7.48 -4.63
C SER A 65 16.69 7.55 -4.32
N LEU A 66 16.03 8.57 -4.81
CA LEU A 66 14.57 8.68 -4.73
C LEU A 66 13.90 7.46 -5.35
N LYS A 67 14.40 7.02 -6.51
CA LYS A 67 13.87 5.84 -7.20
C LYS A 67 13.94 4.61 -6.30
N SER A 68 15.12 4.33 -5.72
CA SER A 68 15.30 3.17 -4.83
C SER A 68 14.39 3.26 -3.62
N TYR A 69 14.29 4.43 -3.01
CA TYR A 69 13.42 4.66 -1.86
C TYR A 69 11.97 4.32 -2.19
N LEU A 70 11.46 4.83 -3.32
CA LEU A 70 10.07 4.63 -3.70
C LEU A 70 9.77 3.16 -4.03
N PHE A 71 10.64 2.48 -4.76
CA PHE A 71 10.44 1.08 -5.11
C PHE A 71 10.57 0.16 -3.90
N ILE A 72 11.55 0.39 -3.02
CA ILE A 72 11.72 -0.38 -1.79
C ILE A 72 10.52 -0.17 -0.87
N SER A 73 10.06 1.06 -0.71
CA SER A 73 8.88 1.39 0.11
C SER A 73 7.63 0.70 -0.43
N THR A 74 7.45 0.69 -1.74
CA THR A 74 6.33 0.01 -2.39
C THR A 74 6.38 -1.49 -2.11
N LYS A 75 7.56 -2.12 -2.28
CA LYS A 75 7.74 -3.54 -2.00
C LYS A 75 7.39 -3.88 -0.55
N HIS A 76 7.91 -3.11 0.40
CA HIS A 76 7.63 -3.34 1.82
C HIS A 76 6.15 -3.23 2.13
N ARG A 77 5.47 -2.24 1.55
CA ARG A 77 4.03 -2.06 1.73
C ARG A 77 3.24 -3.23 1.13
N CYS A 78 3.66 -3.72 -0.02
CA CYS A 78 3.05 -4.91 -0.65
C CYS A 78 3.21 -6.15 0.22
N LEU A 79 4.41 -6.41 0.72
CA LEU A 79 4.68 -7.57 1.57
C LEU A 79 3.90 -7.48 2.89
N ASN A 80 3.78 -6.29 3.46
CA ASN A 80 2.96 -6.09 4.66
C ASN A 80 1.48 -6.34 4.39
N ALA A 81 0.97 -5.89 3.24
CA ALA A 81 -0.41 -6.15 2.83
C ALA A 81 -0.68 -7.65 2.67
N ILE A 82 0.25 -8.37 2.04
CA ILE A 82 0.14 -9.82 1.86
C ILE A 82 0.11 -10.53 3.22
N ARG A 83 1.02 -10.18 4.14
CA ARG A 83 1.05 -10.76 5.48
C ARG A 83 -0.23 -10.49 6.25
N LYS A 84 -0.75 -9.28 6.15
CA LYS A 84 -2.00 -8.88 6.81
C LYS A 84 -3.17 -9.70 6.29
N ASN A 85 -3.27 -9.87 4.97
CA ASN A 85 -4.32 -10.67 4.35
C ASN A 85 -4.21 -12.15 4.75
N GLN A 86 -3.01 -12.71 4.79
CA GLN A 86 -2.79 -14.08 5.24
C GLN A 86 -3.18 -14.27 6.69
N TYR A 87 -2.87 -13.31 7.55
CA TYR A 87 -3.26 -13.34 8.95
C TYR A 87 -4.78 -13.33 9.10
N HIS A 88 -5.47 -12.43 8.41
CA HIS A 88 -6.93 -12.34 8.45
C HIS A 88 -7.57 -13.62 7.93
N GLU A 89 -7.08 -14.18 6.85
CA GLU A 89 -7.57 -15.43 6.29
C GLU A 89 -7.40 -16.58 7.27
N ARG A 90 -6.25 -16.67 7.93
CA ARG A 90 -6.00 -17.70 8.94
C ARG A 90 -6.96 -17.57 10.12
N ILE A 91 -7.18 -16.37 10.62
CA ILE A 91 -8.14 -16.12 11.71
C ILE A 91 -9.55 -16.48 11.28
N HIS A 92 -9.94 -16.08 10.08
CA HIS A 92 -11.25 -16.42 9.52
C HIS A 92 -11.45 -17.94 9.47
N ASN A 93 -10.46 -18.68 8.97
CA ASN A 93 -10.51 -20.13 8.89
C ASN A 93 -10.60 -20.78 10.26
N GLN A 94 -9.88 -20.28 11.25
CA GLN A 94 -9.95 -20.77 12.63
C GLN A 94 -11.35 -20.57 13.23
N ILE A 95 -11.96 -19.42 13.00
CA ILE A 95 -13.32 -19.13 13.45
C ILE A 95 -14.30 -20.07 12.75
N TYR A 96 -14.18 -20.23 11.44
CA TYR A 96 -15.03 -21.12 10.66
C TYR A 96 -14.97 -22.57 11.18
N GLU A 97 -13.77 -23.08 11.43
CA GLU A 97 -13.58 -24.46 11.94
C GLU A 97 -14.25 -24.67 13.30
N LYS A 98 -14.27 -23.62 14.15
CA LYS A 98 -14.89 -23.71 15.47
C LYS A 98 -16.40 -23.70 15.45
N ILE A 99 -17.02 -23.08 14.45
CA ILE A 99 -18.47 -22.85 14.42
C ILE A 99 -19.15 -23.38 13.17
N LYS A 100 -18.46 -24.14 12.32
CA LYS A 100 -18.99 -24.66 11.05
C LYS A 100 -20.25 -25.50 11.20
N ASP A 101 -20.35 -26.29 12.27
CA ASP A 101 -21.53 -27.12 12.54
C ASP A 101 -22.77 -26.23 12.76
N GLN A 102 -22.60 -25.05 13.35
CA GLN A 102 -23.69 -24.09 13.53
C GLN A 102 -24.07 -23.46 12.19
N PHE A 103 -23.11 -23.18 11.33
CA PHE A 103 -23.37 -22.63 9.99
C PHE A 103 -24.07 -23.65 9.08
N GLU A 104 -23.88 -24.94 9.30
CA GLU A 104 -24.51 -25.99 8.54
C GLU A 104 -25.97 -26.26 8.99
N ASP A 105 -26.37 -25.72 10.15
CA ASP A 105 -27.74 -25.82 10.64
C ASP A 105 -28.63 -24.82 9.90
N PRO A 106 -29.66 -25.29 9.16
CA PRO A 106 -30.57 -24.40 8.45
C PRO A 106 -31.29 -23.41 9.39
N ASP A 107 -31.62 -23.80 10.59
CA ASP A 107 -32.29 -22.94 11.57
C ASP A 107 -31.37 -21.79 12.01
N TYR A 108 -30.06 -22.05 12.08
CA TYR A 108 -29.07 -21.02 12.40
C TYR A 108 -29.11 -19.87 11.38
N TYR A 109 -29.15 -20.19 10.09
CA TYR A 109 -29.19 -19.20 9.03
C TYR A 109 -30.46 -18.35 9.07
N PHE A 110 -31.60 -18.96 9.37
CA PHE A 110 -32.86 -18.22 9.46
C PHE A 110 -32.94 -17.31 10.67
N VAL A 111 -32.34 -17.71 11.80
CA VAL A 111 -32.36 -16.92 13.04
C VAL A 111 -31.44 -15.71 12.93
N ASN A 112 -30.36 -15.78 12.15
CA ASN A 112 -29.32 -14.75 12.10
C ASN A 112 -29.43 -13.83 10.88
N GLU A 113 -30.45 -13.97 10.07
CA GLU A 113 -30.76 -13.03 8.97
C GLU A 113 -31.49 -11.74 9.48
#